data_3c9cc1a8e46fdeaf4a7f019497804a7c
#
_entry.id   3c9cc1a8e46fdeaf4a7f019497804a7c
#
_cell.length_a   1.000
_cell.length_b   1.000
_cell.length_c   1.000
_cell.angle_alpha   90.00
_cell.angle_beta   90.00
_cell.angle_gamma   90.00
#
_symmetry.space_group_name_H-M   'P 1'
#
loop_
_entity.id
_entity.type
_entity.pdbx_description
1 polymer ?
#
loop_
_entity_poly.entity_id
_entity_poly.type
_entity_poly.pdbx_seq_one_letter_code
_entity_poly.pdbx_strand_id
1 'polypeptide(L)'
;MCICCDVTSGLVPKDIAKKIYQDTDLRQIYDELREYEVPCLKALAMVKECNFNAKVLKEKTKEQRETLKKKHERKTAIEDAQYDFNA
;
A
#
# COMPACT_ATOMS: atom_id res chain seq x y z
N MET A 1 4.37 -6.70 -1.01
CA MET A 1 3.29 -7.28 -1.83
C MET A 1 2.80 -6.27 -2.84
N CYS A 2 2.36 -6.73 -4.00
CA CYS A 2 1.87 -5.86 -5.06
C CYS A 2 0.47 -6.31 -5.51
N ILE A 3 -0.17 -5.48 -6.33
CA ILE A 3 -1.50 -5.79 -6.83
C ILE A 3 -1.56 -7.10 -7.62
N CYS A 4 -0.48 -7.46 -8.31
CA CYS A 4 -0.38 -8.74 -9.03
C CYS A 4 -0.59 -9.93 -8.11
N CYS A 5 0.01 -9.91 -6.93
CA CYS A 5 -0.14 -10.96 -5.93
C CYS A 5 -1.59 -11.03 -5.43
N ASP A 6 -2.22 -9.88 -5.21
CA ASP A 6 -3.60 -9.80 -4.75
C ASP A 6 -4.57 -10.33 -5.80
N VAL A 7 -4.32 -10.07 -7.08
CA VAL A 7 -5.12 -10.61 -8.19
C VAL A 7 -4.96 -12.13 -8.27
N THR A 8 -3.73 -12.62 -8.19
CA THR A 8 -3.44 -14.06 -8.22
C THR A 8 -4.11 -14.80 -7.07
N SER A 9 -4.16 -14.17 -5.89
CA SER A 9 -4.80 -14.72 -4.70
C SER A 9 -6.34 -14.65 -4.76
N GLY A 10 -6.91 -14.01 -5.78
CA GLY A 10 -8.36 -13.85 -5.91
C GLY A 10 -8.95 -12.76 -5.01
N LEU A 11 -8.14 -12.00 -4.30
CA LEU A 11 -8.59 -10.92 -3.41
C LEU A 11 -9.05 -9.69 -4.17
N VAL A 12 -8.49 -9.44 -5.35
CA VAL A 12 -8.81 -8.30 -6.19
C VAL A 12 -9.41 -8.79 -7.50
N PRO A 13 -10.65 -8.34 -7.85
CA PRO A 13 -11.23 -8.66 -9.15
C PRO A 13 -10.38 -8.09 -10.29
N LYS A 14 -10.31 -8.84 -11.40
CA LYS A 14 -9.50 -8.44 -12.55
C LYS A 14 -9.92 -7.07 -13.11
N ASP A 15 -11.20 -6.75 -13.10
CA ASP A 15 -11.73 -5.47 -13.57
C ASP A 15 -11.19 -4.30 -12.76
N ILE A 16 -11.17 -4.45 -11.45
CA ILE A 16 -10.66 -3.43 -10.53
C ILE A 16 -9.15 -3.31 -10.70
N ALA A 17 -8.44 -4.43 -10.77
CA ALA A 17 -7.01 -4.45 -11.00
C ALA A 17 -6.62 -3.73 -12.28
N LYS A 18 -7.38 -3.93 -13.34
CA LYS A 18 -7.15 -3.26 -14.63
C LYS A 18 -7.27 -1.75 -14.50
N LYS A 19 -8.26 -1.26 -13.77
CA LYS A 19 -8.43 0.19 -13.52
C LYS A 19 -7.25 0.77 -12.76
N ILE A 20 -6.75 0.05 -11.77
CA ILE A 20 -5.59 0.48 -10.98
C ILE A 20 -4.32 0.44 -11.84
N TYR A 21 -4.14 -0.59 -12.65
CA TYR A 21 -2.99 -0.71 -13.53
C TYR A 21 -2.92 0.36 -14.62
N GLN A 22 -4.05 0.80 -15.11
CA GLN A 22 -4.11 1.84 -16.15
C GLN A 22 -3.63 3.18 -15.64
N ASP A 23 -3.71 3.42 -14.33
CA ASP A 23 -3.25 4.65 -13.70
C ASP A 23 -1.99 4.36 -12.88
N THR A 24 -0.85 4.85 -13.35
CA THR A 24 0.44 4.63 -12.70
C THR A 24 0.44 5.16 -11.27
N ASP A 25 -0.19 6.31 -11.03
CA ASP A 25 -0.26 6.90 -9.70
C ASP A 25 -1.09 6.05 -8.74
N LEU A 26 -2.25 5.55 -9.19
CA LEU A 26 -3.07 4.63 -8.41
C LEU A 26 -2.30 3.37 -8.04
N ARG A 27 -1.59 2.80 -9.00
CA ARG A 27 -0.80 1.60 -8.78
C ARG A 27 0.29 1.84 -7.74
N GLN A 28 1.00 2.96 -7.84
CA GLN A 28 2.05 3.32 -6.90
C GLN A 28 1.51 3.48 -5.48
N ILE A 29 0.40 4.18 -5.32
CA ILE A 29 -0.22 4.39 -4.00
C ILE A 29 -0.70 3.07 -3.43
N TYR A 30 -1.35 2.24 -4.23
CA TYR A 30 -1.83 0.93 -3.81
C TYR A 30 -0.67 0.04 -3.36
N ASP A 31 0.39 -0.05 -4.17
CA ASP A 31 1.56 -0.87 -3.85
C ASP A 31 2.25 -0.38 -2.58
N GLU A 32 2.35 0.94 -2.38
CA GLU A 32 2.92 1.54 -1.18
C GLU A 32 2.10 1.17 0.07
N LEU A 33 0.78 1.25 0.00
CA LEU A 33 -0.10 0.85 1.09
C LEU A 33 0.08 -0.62 1.43
N ARG A 34 0.20 -1.48 0.43
CA ARG A 34 0.45 -2.91 0.63
C ARG A 34 1.82 -3.18 1.23
N GLU A 35 2.83 -2.43 0.82
CA GLU A 35 4.17 -2.52 1.37
C GLU A 35 4.19 -2.19 2.87
N TYR A 36 3.38 -1.23 3.29
CA TYR A 36 3.25 -0.86 4.71
C TYR A 36 2.26 -1.74 5.47
N GLU A 37 1.96 -2.94 4.96
CA GLU A 37 1.13 -3.95 5.61
C GLU A 37 -0.36 -3.56 5.73
N VAL A 38 -0.84 -2.64 4.90
CA VAL A 38 -2.27 -2.34 4.84
C VAL A 38 -3.00 -3.52 4.17
N PRO A 39 -4.06 -4.06 4.80
CA PRO A 39 -4.80 -5.16 4.19
C PRO A 39 -5.34 -4.81 2.80
N CYS A 40 -5.33 -5.79 1.90
CA CYS A 40 -5.81 -5.62 0.54
C CYS A 40 -7.23 -5.04 0.48
N LEU A 41 -8.13 -5.57 1.28
CA LEU A 41 -9.52 -5.10 1.31
C LEU A 41 -9.63 -3.64 1.74
N LYS A 42 -8.80 -3.23 2.68
CA LYS A 42 -8.76 -1.84 3.14
C LYS A 42 -8.21 -0.91 2.07
N ALA A 43 -7.13 -1.32 1.41
CA ALA A 43 -6.55 -0.54 0.30
C ALA A 43 -7.55 -0.39 -0.86
N LEU A 44 -8.25 -1.46 -1.21
CA LEU A 44 -9.30 -1.41 -2.22
C LEU A 44 -10.45 -0.49 -1.82
N ALA A 45 -10.87 -0.54 -0.55
CA ALA A 45 -11.92 0.33 -0.06
C ALA A 45 -11.54 1.81 -0.21
N MET A 46 -10.32 2.16 0.11
CA MET A 46 -9.80 3.51 -0.05
C MET A 46 -9.83 3.96 -1.51
N VAL A 47 -9.39 3.10 -2.42
CA VAL A 47 -9.40 3.39 -3.86
C VAL A 47 -10.82 3.62 -4.35
N LYS A 48 -11.76 2.78 -3.93
CA LYS A 48 -13.18 2.89 -4.30
C LYS A 48 -13.81 4.17 -3.76
N GLU A 49 -13.54 4.52 -2.51
CA GLU A 49 -14.03 5.74 -1.89
C GLU A 49 -13.56 6.98 -2.64
N CYS A 50 -12.39 6.94 -3.21
CA CYS A 50 -11.81 8.02 -4.01
C CYS A 50 -12.22 7.94 -5.49
N ASN A 51 -13.16 7.08 -5.85
CA ASN A 51 -13.63 6.88 -7.24
C ASN A 51 -12.48 6.63 -8.22
N PHE A 52 -11.48 5.86 -7.82
CA PHE A 52 -10.28 5.57 -8.61
C PHE A 52 -9.54 6.84 -9.06
N ASN A 53 -9.68 7.92 -8.31
CA ASN A 53 -8.99 9.17 -8.58
C ASN A 53 -7.68 9.22 -7.77
N ALA A 54 -6.56 9.15 -8.46
CA ALA A 54 -5.24 9.12 -7.83
C ALA A 54 -4.95 10.36 -6.98
N LYS A 55 -5.34 11.54 -7.46
CA LYS A 55 -5.11 12.79 -6.73
C LYS A 55 -5.85 12.82 -5.40
N VAL A 56 -7.12 12.42 -5.41
CA VAL A 56 -7.96 12.36 -4.21
C VAL A 56 -7.40 11.32 -3.25
N LEU A 57 -7.06 10.15 -3.75
CA LEU A 57 -6.49 9.07 -2.96
C LEU A 57 -5.16 9.50 -2.33
N LYS A 58 -4.30 10.16 -3.10
CA LYS A 58 -3.00 10.64 -2.63
C LYS A 58 -3.15 11.61 -1.46
N GLU A 59 -4.06 12.59 -1.57
CA GLU A 59 -4.32 13.55 -0.51
C GLU A 59 -4.95 12.89 0.72
N LYS A 60 -5.95 12.04 0.53
CA LYS A 60 -6.64 11.35 1.61
C LYS A 60 -5.72 10.42 2.41
N THR A 61 -4.78 9.78 1.74
CA THR A 61 -3.88 8.80 2.37
C THR A 61 -2.52 9.38 2.75
N LYS A 62 -2.27 10.65 2.47
CA LYS A 62 -0.97 11.28 2.71
C LYS A 62 -0.51 11.14 4.16
N GLU A 63 -1.33 11.58 5.11
CA GLU A 63 -1.00 11.47 6.54
C GLU A 63 -0.86 10.03 6.98
N GLN A 64 -1.76 9.17 6.52
CA GLN A 64 -1.74 7.75 6.86
C GLN A 64 -0.48 7.09 6.32
N ARG A 65 -0.10 7.38 5.08
CA ARG A 65 1.13 6.83 4.50
C ARG A 65 2.38 7.31 5.23
N GLU A 66 2.43 8.58 5.61
CA GLU A 66 3.55 9.12 6.40
C GLU A 66 3.67 8.41 7.75
N THR A 67 2.55 8.23 8.45
CA THR A 67 2.51 7.52 9.73
C THR A 67 2.97 6.06 9.57
N LEU A 68 2.47 5.38 8.54
CA LEU A 68 2.84 4.00 8.25
C LEU A 68 4.32 3.88 7.86
N LYS A 69 4.82 4.83 7.09
CA LYS A 69 6.23 4.88 6.70
C LYS A 69 7.13 5.02 7.93
N LYS A 70 6.79 5.90 8.84
CA LYS A 70 7.54 6.07 10.10
C LYS A 70 7.54 4.80 10.94
N LYS A 71 6.39 4.13 11.06
CA LYS A 71 6.30 2.85 11.76
C LYS A 71 7.16 1.79 11.10
N HIS A 72 7.14 1.72 9.78
CA HIS A 72 7.91 0.76 9.01
C HIS A 72 9.42 1.00 9.17
N GLU A 73 9.85 2.24 9.08
CA GLU A 73 11.24 2.63 9.30
C GLU A 73 11.71 2.32 10.71
N ARG A 74 10.87 2.60 11.73
CA ARG A 74 11.19 2.27 13.12
C ARG A 74 11.35 0.77 13.32
N LYS A 75 10.47 -0.02 12.74
CA LYS A 75 10.54 -1.48 12.82
C LYS A 75 11.84 -2.00 12.22
N THR A 76 12.20 -1.50 11.04
CA THR A 76 13.45 -1.86 10.37
C THR A 76 14.66 -1.42 11.17
N ALA A 77 14.66 -0.20 11.71
CA ALA A 77 15.74 0.33 12.53
C ALA A 77 15.92 -0.47 13.82
N ILE A 78 14.83 -0.87 14.47
CA ILE A 78 14.88 -1.69 15.68
C ILE A 78 15.46 -3.07 15.37
N GLU A 79 15.06 -3.68 14.27
CA GLU A 79 15.61 -4.97 13.85
C GLU A 79 17.10 -4.87 13.55
N ASP A 80 17.54 -3.85 12.87
CA ASP A 80 18.97 -3.59 12.61
C ASP A 80 19.72 -3.35 13.91
N ALA A 81 19.17 -2.57 14.83
CA ALA A 81 19.79 -2.31 16.13
C ALA A 81 19.92 -3.58 16.98
N GLN A 82 18.90 -4.44 16.96
CA GLN A 82 18.97 -5.73 17.65
C GLN A 82 20.03 -6.64 17.02
N TYR A 83 20.15 -6.61 15.71
CA TYR A 83 21.13 -7.40 14.99
C TYR A 83 22.55 -6.97 15.34
N ASP A 84 22.82 -5.67 15.36
CA ASP A 84 24.10 -5.11 15.74
C ASP A 84 24.44 -5.42 17.19
N PHE A 85 23.45 -5.37 18.07
CA PHE A 85 23.60 -5.65 19.47
C PHE A 85 24.04 -7.11 19.73
N ASN A 86 23.53 -8.03 18.93
CA ASN A 86 23.84 -9.45 19.05
C ASN A 86 25.15 -9.85 18.34
N ALA A 87 25.67 -8.98 17.52
CA ALA A 87 26.92 -9.21 16.80
C ALA A 87 28.09 -8.85 17.68
#